data_a1f33457d0e6e26aa4a16d39cbde98b0
#
_entry.id   a1f33457d0e6e26aa4a16d39cbde98b0
#
_cell.length_a   1.000
_cell.length_b   1.000
_cell.length_c   1.000
_cell.angle_alpha   90.00
_cell.angle_beta   90.00
_cell.angle_gamma   90.00
#
_symmetry.space_group_name_H-M   'P 1'
#
loop_
_entity.id
_entity.type
_entity.pdbx_description
1 polymer ?
#
loop_
_entity_poly.entity_id
_entity_poly.type
_entity_poly.pdbx_seq_one_letter_code
_entity_poly.pdbx_strand_id
1 'polypeptide(L)'
;KKYKKISPISLQIKSPKETGKTFIENSRLKVKFFSKYVDFPVISDDSGLCIEALNNKPGIYSARLAKKHGSFFKAMKFILKKMKNKKNRNATFICSLSLNNRKGKVTCVEGKLKGKIATKIKGVKGFGYDPIFIPFKKKITFGQMPKLKKIKMDHRYIAFQKLKKKIKI
;
A
#
# COMPACT_ATOMS: atom_id res chain seq x y z
N LYS A 1 -19.65 -16.39 6.67
CA LYS A 1 -20.45 -15.64 5.67
C LYS A 1 -19.53 -15.13 4.56
N LYS A 2 -19.86 -15.40 3.28
CA LYS A 2 -19.21 -14.80 2.11
C LYS A 2 -19.79 -13.41 1.87
N TYR A 3 -18.98 -12.38 1.95
CA TYR A 3 -19.38 -11.02 1.55
C TYR A 3 -19.23 -10.84 0.04
N LYS A 4 -20.24 -10.28 -0.62
CA LYS A 4 -20.14 -9.81 -1.99
C LYS A 4 -19.26 -8.54 -2.01
N LYS A 5 -18.22 -8.52 -2.85
CA LYS A 5 -17.34 -7.35 -3.03
C LYS A 5 -17.80 -6.58 -4.25
N ILE A 6 -17.96 -5.27 -4.10
CA ILE A 6 -18.31 -4.35 -5.18
C ILE A 6 -17.16 -3.35 -5.31
N SER A 7 -16.66 -3.13 -6.53
CA SER A 7 -15.59 -2.16 -6.77
C SER A 7 -16.18 -0.81 -7.23
N PRO A 8 -15.52 0.33 -6.96
CA PRO A 8 -15.94 1.63 -7.51
C PRO A 8 -16.01 1.64 -9.03
N ILE A 9 -15.15 0.86 -9.69
CA ILE A 9 -15.15 0.74 -11.17
C ILE A 9 -16.44 0.11 -11.66
N SER A 10 -16.96 -0.95 -11.00
CA SER A 10 -18.22 -1.58 -11.38
C SER A 10 -19.45 -0.67 -11.13
N LEU A 11 -19.30 0.37 -10.32
CA LEU A 11 -20.30 1.40 -10.08
C LEU A 11 -20.04 2.67 -10.91
N GLN A 12 -19.06 2.66 -11.81
CA GLN A 12 -18.63 3.80 -12.62
C GLN A 12 -18.27 5.05 -11.81
N ILE A 13 -17.87 4.88 -10.53
CA ILE A 13 -17.50 5.98 -9.64
C ILE A 13 -16.00 6.23 -9.78
N LYS A 14 -15.61 7.42 -10.25
CA LYS A 14 -14.21 7.85 -10.31
C LYS A 14 -13.64 8.06 -8.91
N SER A 15 -12.40 7.64 -8.70
CA SER A 15 -11.71 7.88 -7.43
C SER A 15 -11.47 9.37 -7.18
N PRO A 16 -11.62 9.86 -5.94
CA PRO A 16 -11.37 11.24 -5.61
C PRO A 16 -9.86 11.56 -5.71
N LYS A 17 -9.54 12.85 -5.87
CA LYS A 17 -8.16 13.33 -5.81
C LYS A 17 -7.62 13.14 -4.38
N GLU A 18 -6.48 12.50 -4.25
CA GLU A 18 -5.81 12.28 -2.97
C GLU A 18 -5.05 13.56 -2.57
N THR A 19 -5.62 14.34 -1.65
CA THR A 19 -5.07 15.62 -1.18
C THR A 19 -4.47 15.54 0.22
N GLY A 20 -4.58 14.38 0.88
CA GLY A 20 -4.05 14.15 2.22
C GLY A 20 -2.51 14.12 2.23
N LYS A 21 -1.95 14.49 3.38
CA LYS A 21 -0.50 14.50 3.66
C LYS A 21 0.01 13.16 4.23
N THR A 22 -0.90 12.27 4.62
CA THR A 22 -0.62 10.95 5.20
C THR A 22 -1.43 9.86 4.52
N PHE A 23 -0.99 8.60 4.66
CA PHE A 23 -1.75 7.44 4.19
C PHE A 23 -3.13 7.36 4.87
N ILE A 24 -3.21 7.68 6.17
CA ILE A 24 -4.49 7.67 6.91
C ILE A 24 -5.45 8.72 6.33
N GLU A 25 -4.98 9.93 6.08
CA GLU A 25 -5.81 11.00 5.52
C GLU A 25 -6.35 10.60 4.14
N ASN A 26 -5.51 10.06 3.26
CA ASN A 26 -5.92 9.64 1.92
C ASN A 26 -6.91 8.46 1.98
N SER A 27 -6.66 7.44 2.80
CA SER A 27 -7.60 6.33 2.95
C SER A 27 -8.93 6.79 3.55
N ARG A 28 -8.90 7.72 4.54
CA ARG A 28 -10.09 8.32 5.13
C ARG A 28 -10.87 9.19 4.14
N LEU A 29 -10.18 9.95 3.31
CA LEU A 29 -10.79 10.75 2.25
C LEU A 29 -11.52 9.83 1.26
N LYS A 30 -10.86 8.78 0.79
CA LYS A 30 -11.46 7.82 -0.14
C LYS A 30 -12.69 7.13 0.46
N VAL A 31 -12.62 6.63 1.69
CA VAL A 31 -13.76 5.94 2.30
C VAL A 31 -14.95 6.87 2.50
N LYS A 32 -14.71 8.11 2.95
CA LYS A 32 -15.79 9.10 3.10
C LYS A 32 -16.42 9.49 1.75
N PHE A 33 -15.59 9.62 0.71
CA PHE A 33 -16.06 9.93 -0.64
C PHE A 33 -16.98 8.82 -1.17
N PHE A 34 -16.51 7.57 -1.19
CA PHE A 34 -17.29 6.46 -1.73
C PHE A 34 -18.55 6.15 -0.90
N SER A 35 -18.54 6.40 0.40
CA SER A 35 -19.72 6.20 1.26
C SER A 35 -20.89 7.13 0.93
N LYS A 36 -20.69 8.17 0.13
CA LYS A 36 -21.81 9.04 -0.33
C LYS A 36 -22.65 8.40 -1.44
N TYR A 37 -22.15 7.35 -2.07
CA TYR A 37 -22.78 6.71 -3.23
C TYR A 37 -23.41 5.36 -2.91
N VAL A 38 -23.26 4.86 -1.67
CA VAL A 38 -23.71 3.50 -1.32
C VAL A 38 -24.13 3.39 0.15
N ASP A 39 -25.15 2.57 0.43
CA ASP A 39 -25.70 2.34 1.78
C ASP A 39 -25.15 1.08 2.47
N PHE A 40 -23.96 0.63 2.06
CA PHE A 40 -23.30 -0.51 2.68
C PHE A 40 -21.90 -0.14 3.18
N PRO A 41 -21.28 -0.96 4.04
CA PRO A 41 -19.95 -0.65 4.55
C PRO A 41 -18.92 -0.50 3.44
N VAL A 42 -18.13 0.57 3.49
CA VAL A 42 -17.08 0.89 2.52
C VAL A 42 -15.72 0.73 3.18
N ILE A 43 -14.81 0.03 2.52
CA ILE A 43 -13.39 -0.05 2.91
C ILE A 43 -12.52 0.57 1.81
N SER A 44 -11.53 1.36 2.20
CA SER A 44 -10.53 1.90 1.29
C SER A 44 -9.13 1.72 1.84
N ASP A 45 -8.14 1.65 0.94
CA ASP A 45 -6.74 1.65 1.32
C ASP A 45 -5.98 2.83 0.69
N ASP A 46 -4.91 3.24 1.38
CA ASP A 46 -3.82 4.00 0.79
C ASP A 46 -2.50 3.37 1.21
N SER A 47 -1.59 3.17 0.25
CA SER A 47 -0.40 2.37 0.49
C SER A 47 0.79 2.87 -0.31
N GLY A 48 1.98 2.72 0.28
CA GLY A 48 3.20 3.10 -0.40
C GLY A 48 4.47 2.58 0.22
N LEU A 49 5.57 2.86 -0.47
CA LEU A 49 6.92 2.52 -0.09
C LEU A 49 7.62 3.78 0.48
N CYS A 50 8.06 3.72 1.72
CA CYS A 50 8.86 4.75 2.37
C CYS A 50 10.31 4.27 2.45
N ILE A 51 11.27 5.07 1.94
CA ILE A 51 12.71 4.74 1.91
C ILE A 51 13.42 5.78 2.76
N GLU A 52 14.04 5.36 3.87
CA GLU A 52 14.67 6.27 4.85
C GLU A 52 15.72 7.17 4.20
N ALA A 53 16.64 6.62 3.41
CA ALA A 53 17.69 7.37 2.73
C ALA A 53 17.19 8.36 1.66
N LEU A 54 15.90 8.33 1.34
CA LEU A 54 15.23 9.25 0.42
C LEU A 54 14.16 10.11 1.15
N ASN A 55 14.34 10.37 2.44
CA ASN A 55 13.41 11.13 3.29
C ASN A 55 11.97 10.57 3.21
N ASN A 56 11.85 9.25 3.34
CA ASN A 56 10.62 8.48 3.22
C ASN A 56 9.88 8.61 1.88
N LYS A 57 10.54 9.13 0.84
CA LYS A 57 9.97 9.13 -0.52
C LYS A 57 10.10 7.73 -1.14
N PRO A 58 9.18 7.34 -2.05
CA PRO A 58 8.05 8.09 -2.59
C PRO A 58 6.85 8.23 -1.62
N GLY A 59 6.70 7.43 -0.55
CA GLY A 59 5.63 7.54 0.43
C GLY A 59 4.24 7.50 -0.21
N ILE A 60 3.37 8.44 0.16
CA ILE A 60 2.02 8.61 -0.40
C ILE A 60 2.02 8.87 -1.92
N TYR A 61 3.15 9.19 -2.51
CA TYR A 61 3.31 9.41 -3.95
C TYR A 61 3.75 8.17 -4.71
N SER A 62 3.72 6.98 -4.10
CA SER A 62 4.21 5.72 -4.70
C SER A 62 3.57 5.41 -6.06
N ALA A 63 2.25 5.46 -6.18
CA ALA A 63 1.54 5.24 -7.44
C ALA A 63 1.79 6.39 -8.45
N ARG A 64 1.83 7.63 -7.94
CA ARG A 64 2.10 8.82 -8.77
C ARG A 64 3.51 8.82 -9.36
N LEU A 65 4.51 8.34 -8.61
CA LEU A 65 5.87 8.16 -9.13
C LEU A 65 5.88 7.15 -10.29
N ALA A 66 5.18 6.02 -10.13
CA ALA A 66 5.07 5.03 -11.22
C ALA A 66 4.38 5.61 -12.46
N LYS A 67 3.28 6.36 -12.28
CA LYS A 67 2.59 7.06 -13.36
C LYS A 67 3.51 8.08 -14.06
N LYS A 68 4.24 8.89 -13.29
CA LYS A 68 5.20 9.89 -13.82
C LYS A 68 6.29 9.25 -14.68
N HIS A 69 6.76 8.06 -14.32
CA HIS A 69 7.77 7.32 -15.08
C HIS A 69 7.18 6.36 -16.14
N GLY A 70 5.85 6.31 -16.29
CA GLY A 70 5.15 5.46 -17.24
C GLY A 70 4.98 4.00 -16.80
N SER A 71 5.70 3.53 -15.79
CA SER A 71 5.51 2.18 -15.22
C SER A 71 6.20 2.02 -13.86
N PHE A 72 5.78 1.02 -13.09
CA PHE A 72 6.49 0.63 -11.86
C PHE A 72 7.92 0.16 -12.14
N PHE A 73 8.17 -0.51 -13.26
CA PHE A 73 9.52 -0.94 -13.64
C PHE A 73 10.46 0.24 -13.82
N LYS A 74 10.06 1.29 -14.55
CA LYS A 74 10.85 2.51 -14.73
C LYS A 74 11.01 3.27 -13.42
N ALA A 75 9.98 3.34 -12.58
CA ALA A 75 10.06 3.94 -11.25
C ALA A 75 11.03 3.19 -10.32
N MET A 76 11.06 1.86 -10.37
CA MET A 76 12.04 1.05 -9.64
C MET A 76 13.47 1.33 -10.11
N LYS A 77 13.72 1.42 -11.42
CA LYS A 77 15.04 1.82 -11.96
C LYS A 77 15.46 3.19 -11.44
N PHE A 78 14.53 4.16 -11.44
CA PHE A 78 14.78 5.49 -10.89
C PHE A 78 15.15 5.45 -9.40
N ILE A 79 14.39 4.72 -8.58
CA ILE A 79 14.69 4.55 -7.15
C ILE A 79 16.08 3.91 -6.97
N LEU A 80 16.38 2.83 -7.69
CA LEU A 80 17.68 2.15 -7.59
C LEU A 80 18.84 3.06 -7.99
N LYS A 81 18.68 3.90 -9.02
CA LYS A 81 19.67 4.93 -9.39
C LYS A 81 19.92 5.92 -8.25
N LYS A 82 18.85 6.43 -7.59
CA LYS A 82 18.96 7.32 -6.40
C LYS A 82 19.58 6.63 -5.19
N MET A 83 19.48 5.31 -5.11
CA MET A 83 20.00 4.49 -4.02
C MET A 83 21.42 3.97 -4.26
N LYS A 84 22.06 4.25 -5.43
CA LYS A 84 23.36 3.64 -5.83
C LYS A 84 24.44 3.79 -4.76
N ASN A 85 24.61 4.99 -4.20
CA ASN A 85 25.67 5.30 -3.22
C ASN A 85 25.12 5.44 -1.78
N LYS A 86 23.90 4.94 -1.50
CA LYS A 86 23.31 5.03 -0.16
C LYS A 86 23.63 3.75 0.64
N LYS A 87 24.35 3.90 1.76
CA LYS A 87 24.61 2.79 2.71
C LYS A 87 23.32 2.35 3.42
N ASN A 88 22.50 3.32 3.87
CA ASN A 88 21.20 3.02 4.46
C ASN A 88 20.20 2.63 3.37
N ARG A 89 19.78 1.39 3.40
CA ARG A 89 18.79 0.83 2.46
C ARG A 89 17.45 0.51 3.13
N ASN A 90 17.26 0.92 4.39
CA ASN A 90 16.03 0.66 5.12
C ASN A 90 14.83 1.26 4.41
N ALA A 91 13.77 0.49 4.40
CA ALA A 91 12.51 0.89 3.80
C ALA A 91 11.34 0.26 4.55
N THR A 92 10.18 0.89 4.45
CA THR A 92 8.95 0.40 5.07
C THR A 92 7.83 0.45 4.04
N PHE A 93 7.14 -0.66 3.82
CA PHE A 93 5.83 -0.63 3.19
C PHE A 93 4.77 -0.26 4.23
N ILE A 94 3.92 0.67 3.89
CA ILE A 94 2.80 1.13 4.72
C ILE A 94 1.49 0.92 3.97
N CYS A 95 0.47 0.44 4.68
CA CYS A 95 -0.91 0.40 4.21
C CYS A 95 -1.80 0.97 5.30
N SER A 96 -2.55 2.00 4.99
CA SER A 96 -3.64 2.50 5.81
C SER A 96 -4.96 1.96 5.26
N LEU A 97 -5.75 1.30 6.13
CA LEU A 97 -7.11 0.88 5.84
C LEU A 97 -8.08 1.77 6.60
N SER A 98 -9.09 2.28 5.91
CA SER A 98 -10.23 3.00 6.52
C SER A 98 -11.51 2.26 6.17
N LEU A 99 -12.31 1.97 7.20
CA LEU A 99 -13.64 1.38 7.09
C LEU A 99 -14.68 2.38 7.57
N ASN A 100 -15.67 2.69 6.74
CA ASN A 100 -16.88 3.36 7.15
C ASN A 100 -18.00 2.31 7.27
N ASN A 101 -18.57 2.18 8.46
CA ASN A 101 -19.73 1.34 8.66
C ASN A 101 -21.04 2.07 8.26
N ARG A 102 -22.15 1.34 8.17
CA ARG A 102 -23.46 1.94 7.84
C ARG A 102 -23.90 3.07 8.79
N LYS A 103 -23.34 3.12 10.01
CA LYS A 103 -23.64 4.15 11.03
C LYS A 103 -22.74 5.37 10.92
N GLY A 104 -22.00 5.55 9.80
CA GLY A 104 -21.10 6.68 9.58
C GLY A 104 -19.79 6.67 10.36
N LYS A 105 -19.58 5.69 11.28
CA LYS A 105 -18.34 5.58 12.05
C LYS A 105 -17.19 5.14 11.16
N VAL A 106 -16.15 5.98 11.05
CA VAL A 106 -14.93 5.67 10.30
C VAL A 106 -13.86 5.14 11.25
N THR A 107 -13.41 3.90 11.00
CA THR A 107 -12.31 3.26 11.71
C THR A 107 -11.09 3.19 10.80
N CYS A 108 -9.95 3.72 11.25
CA CYS A 108 -8.70 3.69 10.49
C CYS A 108 -7.63 2.88 11.25
N VAL A 109 -6.81 2.17 10.50
CA VAL A 109 -5.65 1.41 11.00
C VAL A 109 -4.49 1.47 10.02
N GLU A 110 -3.26 1.28 10.51
CA GLU A 110 -2.06 1.17 9.68
C GLU A 110 -1.35 -0.17 9.92
N GLY A 111 -0.98 -0.81 8.80
CA GLY A 111 -0.03 -1.92 8.77
C GLY A 111 1.30 -1.43 8.20
N LYS A 112 2.39 -1.71 8.92
CA LYS A 112 3.75 -1.35 8.52
C LYS A 112 4.60 -2.61 8.45
N LEU A 113 5.33 -2.78 7.36
CA LEU A 113 6.29 -3.86 7.19
C LEU A 113 7.67 -3.28 6.90
N LYS A 114 8.58 -3.44 7.83
CA LYS A 114 9.99 -3.06 7.67
C LYS A 114 10.73 -4.00 6.72
N GLY A 115 11.72 -3.47 6.02
CA GLY A 115 12.57 -4.21 5.09
C GLY A 115 13.71 -3.36 4.56
N LYS A 116 14.28 -3.78 3.44
CA LYS A 116 15.39 -3.08 2.76
C LYS A 116 15.15 -3.03 1.26
N ILE A 117 15.68 -2.00 0.61
CA ILE A 117 15.73 -1.91 -0.85
C ILE A 117 16.87 -2.79 -1.39
N ALA A 118 16.54 -3.68 -2.30
CA ALA A 118 17.51 -4.50 -3.02
C ALA A 118 18.45 -3.64 -3.88
N THR A 119 19.61 -4.18 -4.25
CA THR A 119 20.58 -3.48 -5.14
C THR A 119 20.16 -3.52 -6.61
N LYS A 120 19.33 -4.50 -6.98
CA LYS A 120 18.78 -4.67 -8.33
C LYS A 120 17.35 -5.21 -8.28
N ILE A 121 16.61 -5.07 -9.37
CA ILE A 121 15.27 -5.65 -9.52
C ILE A 121 15.42 -7.18 -9.55
N LYS A 122 14.65 -7.89 -8.70
CA LYS A 122 14.68 -9.36 -8.59
C LYS A 122 13.26 -9.92 -8.53
N GLY A 123 12.97 -10.87 -9.43
CA GLY A 123 11.67 -11.52 -9.53
C GLY A 123 10.63 -10.66 -10.26
N VAL A 124 9.53 -11.33 -10.65
CA VAL A 124 8.43 -10.74 -11.42
C VAL A 124 7.08 -10.92 -10.75
N LYS A 125 7.07 -11.54 -9.56
CA LYS A 125 5.85 -11.79 -8.80
C LYS A 125 5.41 -10.54 -8.01
N GLY A 126 4.14 -10.54 -7.60
CA GLY A 126 3.58 -9.43 -6.85
C GLY A 126 3.21 -8.24 -7.72
N PHE A 127 3.30 -7.04 -7.17
CA PHE A 127 2.97 -5.80 -7.88
C PHE A 127 3.76 -4.61 -7.30
N GLY A 128 3.74 -3.49 -8.05
CA GLY A 128 4.34 -2.25 -7.57
C GLY A 128 5.85 -2.37 -7.39
N TYR A 129 6.31 -2.06 -6.20
CA TYR A 129 7.74 -2.07 -5.83
C TYR A 129 8.22 -3.40 -5.22
N ASP A 130 7.42 -4.46 -5.29
CA ASP A 130 7.76 -5.79 -4.76
C ASP A 130 9.12 -6.33 -5.24
N PRO A 131 9.53 -6.15 -6.53
CA PRO A 131 10.81 -6.65 -7.03
C PRO A 131 12.05 -5.96 -6.46
N ILE A 132 11.91 -4.85 -5.75
CA ILE A 132 13.02 -4.16 -5.09
C ILE A 132 12.92 -4.15 -3.57
N PHE A 133 11.90 -4.76 -2.96
CA PHE A 133 11.70 -4.77 -1.51
C PHE A 133 11.98 -6.14 -0.91
N ILE A 134 12.96 -6.19 0.00
CA ILE A 134 13.32 -7.38 0.78
C ILE A 134 12.74 -7.21 2.18
N PRO A 135 11.74 -8.01 2.60
CA PRO A 135 11.15 -7.91 3.94
C PRO A 135 12.18 -8.20 5.05
N PHE A 136 11.96 -7.63 6.22
CA PHE A 136 12.79 -7.90 7.40
C PHE A 136 12.92 -9.41 7.66
N LYS A 137 14.10 -9.86 8.02
CA LYS A 137 14.46 -11.28 8.21
C LYS A 137 14.28 -12.16 6.96
N LYS A 138 14.18 -11.60 5.75
CA LYS A 138 14.19 -12.36 4.50
C LYS A 138 15.43 -12.04 3.67
N LYS A 139 15.81 -12.99 2.79
CA LYS A 139 16.95 -12.85 1.86
C LYS A 139 16.49 -12.59 0.41
N ILE A 140 15.19 -12.72 0.13
CA ILE A 140 14.59 -12.57 -1.20
C ILE A 140 13.62 -11.40 -1.22
N THR A 141 13.41 -10.80 -2.40
CA THR A 141 12.42 -9.74 -2.59
C THR A 141 11.00 -10.32 -2.60
N PHE A 142 10.01 -9.46 -2.41
CA PHE A 142 8.61 -9.83 -2.63
C PHE A 142 8.37 -10.27 -4.08
N GLY A 143 9.11 -9.70 -5.06
CA GLY A 143 9.05 -10.11 -6.45
C GLY A 143 9.49 -11.55 -6.71
N GLN A 144 10.30 -12.13 -5.83
CA GLN A 144 10.72 -13.53 -5.89
C GLN A 144 9.83 -14.46 -5.05
N MET A 145 9.06 -13.90 -4.11
CA MET A 145 8.31 -14.67 -3.12
C MET A 145 7.02 -15.26 -3.71
N PRO A 146 6.66 -16.52 -3.40
CA PRO A 146 5.35 -17.07 -3.74
C PRO A 146 4.20 -16.22 -3.16
N LYS A 147 3.13 -16.02 -3.96
CA LYS A 147 1.99 -15.17 -3.60
C LYS A 147 1.40 -15.50 -2.22
N LEU A 148 1.18 -16.78 -1.93
CA LEU A 148 0.62 -17.23 -0.66
C LEU A 148 1.49 -16.91 0.55
N LYS A 149 2.83 -16.94 0.41
CA LYS A 149 3.75 -16.54 1.48
C LYS A 149 3.72 -15.03 1.68
N LYS A 150 3.70 -14.25 0.60
CA LYS A 150 3.64 -12.79 0.66
C LYS A 150 2.38 -12.30 1.35
N ILE A 151 1.19 -12.74 0.92
CA ILE A 151 -0.11 -12.24 1.44
C ILE A 151 -0.34 -12.53 2.92
N LYS A 152 0.40 -13.46 3.53
CA LYS A 152 0.34 -13.76 4.96
C LYS A 152 1.25 -12.89 5.82
N MET A 153 2.05 -12.00 5.21
CA MET A 153 3.02 -11.19 5.95
C MET A 153 3.13 -9.74 5.46
N ASP A 154 2.48 -9.37 4.37
CA ASP A 154 2.64 -8.03 3.82
C ASP A 154 1.92 -6.94 4.66
N HIS A 155 2.20 -5.70 4.35
CA HIS A 155 1.65 -4.53 5.04
C HIS A 155 0.12 -4.47 5.00
N ARG A 156 -0.52 -4.96 3.91
CA ARG A 156 -1.98 -5.05 3.82
C ARG A 156 -2.55 -6.11 4.75
N TYR A 157 -1.91 -7.26 4.84
CA TYR A 157 -2.29 -8.29 5.80
C TYR A 157 -2.20 -7.78 7.24
N ILE A 158 -1.09 -7.10 7.59
CA ILE A 158 -0.92 -6.51 8.92
C ILE A 158 -2.01 -5.49 9.22
N ALA A 159 -2.31 -4.58 8.27
CA ALA A 159 -3.40 -3.62 8.41
C ALA A 159 -4.76 -4.30 8.57
N PHE A 160 -5.03 -5.33 7.77
CA PHE A 160 -6.28 -6.08 7.83
C PHE A 160 -6.47 -6.80 9.17
N GLN A 161 -5.42 -7.44 9.71
CA GLN A 161 -5.49 -8.08 11.04
C GLN A 161 -5.77 -7.06 12.15
N LYS A 162 -5.17 -5.86 12.08
CA LYS A 162 -5.46 -4.76 13.00
C LYS A 162 -6.91 -4.29 12.88
N LEU A 163 -7.40 -4.16 11.64
CA LEU A 163 -8.79 -3.76 11.40
C LEU A 163 -9.77 -4.78 11.97
N LYS A 164 -9.57 -6.08 11.73
CA LYS A 164 -10.40 -7.16 12.28
C LYS A 164 -10.49 -7.08 13.81
N LYS A 165 -9.35 -6.95 14.49
CA LYS A 165 -9.33 -6.81 15.95
C LYS A 165 -10.12 -5.58 16.42
N LYS A 166 -10.01 -4.46 15.70
CA LYS A 166 -10.64 -3.19 16.10
C LYS A 166 -12.16 -3.18 15.88
N ILE A 167 -12.66 -3.94 14.92
CA ILE A 167 -14.10 -4.04 14.61
C ILE A 167 -14.74 -5.33 15.17
N LYS A 168 -13.98 -6.12 15.95
CA LYS A 168 -14.44 -7.33 16.62
C LYS A 168 -15.07 -8.37 15.66
N ILE A 169 -14.42 -8.63 14.49
CA ILE A 169 -14.78 -9.70 13.53
C ILE A 169 -13.72 -10.79 13.53
#